data_65cd4d3516ed940b7ac4274841982833
#
_entry.id   65cd4d3516ed940b7ac4274841982833
#
_cell.length_a   1.000
_cell.length_b   1.000
_cell.length_c   1.000
_cell.angle_alpha   90.00
_cell.angle_beta   90.00
_cell.angle_gamma   90.00
#
_symmetry.space_group_name_H-M   'P 1'
#
loop_
_entity.id
_entity.type
_entity.pdbx_description
1 polymer ?
#
loop_
_entity_poly.entity_id
_entity_poly.type
_entity_poly.pdbx_seq_one_letter_code
_entity_poly.pdbx_strand_id
1 'polypeptide(L)'
;MRSQDANPRHDGSLSTGHGNSPSDMLSRLETMVLMGCEMPLSAIRAQIASAIDVMVHLERFRDGSRKVVEITELYGMENGAIRLSPLFLYRSSEGDAGQLTATGNTLHTRKHQR
;
A
#
# COMPACT_ATOMS: atom_id res chain seq x y z
N MET A 1 -3.00 2.28 18.36
CA MET A 1 -3.59 1.31 18.14
C MET A 1 -3.21 0.20 18.86
N ARG A 2 -3.60 -0.72 18.61
CA ARG A 2 -3.51 -1.63 19.50
C ARG A 2 -2.69 -2.69 19.09
N SER A 3 -1.72 -2.96 19.87
CA SER A 3 -0.86 -4.04 19.57
C SER A 3 -1.60 -5.33 19.56
N GLN A 4 -2.70 -5.38 20.26
CA GLN A 4 -3.42 -6.61 20.20
C GLN A 4 -4.00 -6.86 18.84
N ASP A 5 -4.04 -5.88 17.99
CA ASP A 5 -4.46 -6.13 16.65
C ASP A 5 -3.47 -6.93 15.87
N ALA A 6 -2.29 -7.07 16.41
CA ALA A 6 -1.29 -7.90 15.78
C ALA A 6 -1.37 -9.34 16.22
N ASN A 7 -2.43 -9.74 16.80
CA ASN A 7 -2.64 -11.12 17.22
C ASN A 7 -2.42 -12.05 16.03
N PRO A 8 -1.55 -13.04 16.13
CA PRO A 8 -1.26 -13.91 15.00
C PRO A 8 -2.45 -14.74 14.52
N ARG A 9 -3.51 -14.77 15.27
CA ARG A 9 -4.70 -15.46 14.83
C ARG A 9 -5.58 -14.63 13.93
N HIS A 10 -5.31 -13.34 13.84
CA HIS A 10 -6.09 -12.49 12.96
C HIS A 10 -5.66 -12.69 11.53
N ASP A 11 -6.63 -12.79 10.64
CA ASP A 11 -6.36 -12.97 9.23
C ASP A 11 -6.08 -11.68 8.51
N GLY A 12 -6.29 -10.55 9.16
CA GLY A 12 -6.04 -9.29 8.51
C GLY A 12 -6.06 -8.13 9.47
N SER A 13 -5.59 -6.99 8.99
CA SER A 13 -5.58 -5.75 9.76
C SER A 13 -5.65 -4.58 8.82
N LEU A 14 -6.05 -3.43 9.35
CA LEU A 14 -6.12 -2.18 8.62
C LEU A 14 -5.38 -1.10 9.36
N SER A 15 -4.71 -0.25 8.60
CA SER A 15 -4.03 0.93 9.13
C SER A 15 -4.19 2.07 8.15
N THR A 16 -4.06 3.29 8.65
CA THR A 16 -4.12 4.46 7.79
C THR A 16 -2.84 5.26 7.92
N GLY A 17 -2.56 6.03 6.89
CA GLY A 17 -1.41 6.91 6.88
C GLY A 17 -1.62 8.02 5.86
N HIS A 18 -0.62 8.88 5.74
CA HIS A 18 -0.70 10.00 4.81
C HIS A 18 0.47 9.93 3.84
N GLY A 19 0.18 10.15 2.57
CA GLY A 19 1.19 10.19 1.54
C GLY A 19 0.55 10.60 0.23
N ASN A 20 1.35 10.98 -0.74
CA ASN A 20 0.85 11.43 -2.04
C ASN A 20 0.64 10.28 -3.02
N SER A 21 1.13 9.13 -2.69
CA SER A 21 1.01 7.93 -3.51
C SER A 21 1.40 6.73 -2.65
N PRO A 22 1.12 5.51 -3.10
CA PRO A 22 1.59 4.33 -2.37
C PRO A 22 3.10 4.32 -2.18
N SER A 23 3.89 4.66 -3.19
CA SER A 23 5.34 4.66 -3.04
C SER A 23 5.81 5.76 -2.10
N ASP A 24 5.15 6.92 -2.11
CA ASP A 24 5.47 7.97 -1.14
C ASP A 24 5.16 7.52 0.29
N MET A 25 4.05 6.84 0.48
CA MET A 25 3.68 6.32 1.78
C MET A 25 4.69 5.30 2.28
N LEU A 26 5.17 4.44 1.39
CA LEU A 26 6.21 3.47 1.76
C LEU A 26 7.49 4.15 2.20
N SER A 27 7.90 5.20 1.49
CA SER A 27 9.11 5.96 1.89
C SER A 27 8.94 6.56 3.25
N ARG A 28 7.76 7.08 3.56
CA ARG A 28 7.49 7.66 4.87
C ARG A 28 7.51 6.61 5.96
N LEU A 29 6.97 5.42 5.67
CA LEU A 29 7.02 4.32 6.64
C LEU A 29 8.45 3.89 6.91
N GLU A 30 9.26 3.78 5.87
CA GLU A 30 10.67 3.44 6.04
C GLU A 30 11.37 4.43 6.95
N THR A 31 11.14 5.71 6.71
CA THR A 31 11.74 6.76 7.51
C THR A 31 11.30 6.65 8.98
N MET A 32 10.01 6.45 9.20
CA MET A 32 9.50 6.36 10.55
C MET A 32 10.10 5.17 11.30
N VAL A 33 10.24 4.03 10.64
CA VAL A 33 10.80 2.85 11.28
C VAL A 33 12.28 3.04 11.53
N LEU A 34 13.00 3.66 10.59
CA LEU A 34 14.42 3.93 10.76
C LEU A 34 14.69 4.82 11.97
N MET A 35 13.80 5.77 12.23
CA MET A 35 13.96 6.65 13.38
C MET A 35 13.71 5.93 14.69
N GLY A 36 12.99 4.82 14.65
CA GLY A 36 12.63 4.11 15.88
C GLY A 36 13.40 2.84 16.14
N CYS A 37 14.24 2.39 15.24
CA CYS A 37 14.99 1.18 15.50
C CYS A 37 16.27 1.12 14.68
N GLU A 38 17.20 0.30 15.15
CA GLU A 38 18.50 0.17 14.51
C GLU A 38 18.51 -1.10 13.66
N MET A 39 17.93 -1.00 12.50
CA MET A 39 17.89 -2.10 11.57
C MET A 39 18.36 -1.64 10.21
N PRO A 40 19.01 -2.51 9.43
CA PRO A 40 19.33 -2.14 8.05
C PRO A 40 18.08 -1.85 7.26
N LEU A 41 18.19 -0.93 6.30
CA LEU A 41 17.04 -0.55 5.48
C LEU A 41 16.44 -1.76 4.75
N SER A 42 17.28 -2.68 4.30
CA SER A 42 16.77 -3.87 3.61
C SER A 42 15.89 -4.73 4.51
N ALA A 43 16.25 -4.83 5.80
CA ALA A 43 15.42 -5.58 6.75
C ALA A 43 14.11 -4.86 7.02
N ILE A 44 14.14 -3.53 7.09
CA ILE A 44 12.93 -2.74 7.29
C ILE A 44 11.99 -2.94 6.10
N ARG A 45 12.53 -2.87 4.90
CA ARG A 45 11.71 -3.05 3.70
C ARG A 45 11.10 -4.44 3.63
N ALA A 46 11.88 -5.45 4.01
CA ALA A 46 11.36 -6.81 4.02
C ALA A 46 10.21 -6.96 5.01
N GLN A 47 10.30 -6.31 6.16
CA GLN A 47 9.23 -6.36 7.14
C GLN A 47 7.98 -5.64 6.64
N ILE A 48 8.15 -4.49 6.02
CA ILE A 48 7.02 -3.74 5.47
C ILE A 48 6.35 -4.58 4.37
N ALA A 49 7.14 -5.14 3.47
CA ALA A 49 6.60 -5.95 2.38
C ALA A 49 5.86 -7.19 2.89
N SER A 50 6.30 -7.72 4.01
CA SER A 50 5.66 -8.88 4.61
C SER A 50 4.36 -8.51 5.33
N ALA A 51 4.31 -7.32 5.90
CA ALA A 51 3.19 -6.91 6.74
C ALA A 51 2.04 -6.32 5.94
N ILE A 52 2.33 -5.67 4.83
CA ILE A 52 1.31 -4.96 4.05
C ILE A 52 1.08 -5.72 2.75
N ASP A 53 -0.18 -6.04 2.49
CA ASP A 53 -0.54 -6.74 1.27
C ASP A 53 -1.03 -5.80 0.18
N VAL A 54 -1.87 -4.86 0.56
CA VAL A 54 -2.52 -3.95 -0.39
C VAL A 54 -2.59 -2.56 0.21
N MET A 55 -2.33 -1.57 -0.61
CA MET A 55 -2.49 -0.16 -0.25
C MET A 55 -3.59 0.45 -1.08
N VAL A 56 -4.47 1.20 -0.41
CA VAL A 56 -5.56 1.91 -1.05
C VAL A 56 -5.28 3.40 -0.87
N HIS A 57 -5.12 4.11 -1.98
CA HIS A 57 -4.81 5.53 -1.97
C HIS A 57 -6.02 6.34 -2.34
N LEU A 58 -6.35 7.34 -1.51
CA LEU A 58 -7.47 8.23 -1.74
C LEU A 58 -6.95 9.64 -1.99
N GLU A 59 -7.66 10.38 -2.83
CA GLU A 59 -7.36 11.78 -3.08
C GLU A 59 -8.61 12.62 -2.88
N ARG A 60 -8.37 13.87 -2.50
CA ARG A 60 -9.44 14.83 -2.39
C ARG A 60 -9.55 15.60 -3.70
N PHE A 61 -10.74 15.61 -4.25
CA PHE A 61 -10.98 16.27 -5.53
C PHE A 61 -11.45 17.70 -5.30
N ARG A 62 -11.50 18.48 -6.38
CA ARG A 62 -11.84 19.90 -6.29
C ARG A 62 -13.22 20.13 -5.71
N ASP A 63 -14.13 19.22 -5.94
CA ASP A 63 -15.50 19.35 -5.44
C ASP A 63 -15.60 18.99 -3.96
N GLY A 64 -14.47 18.68 -3.33
CA GLY A 64 -14.45 18.33 -1.91
C GLY A 64 -14.63 16.85 -1.64
N SER A 65 -14.97 16.06 -2.65
CA SER A 65 -15.15 14.62 -2.44
C SER A 65 -13.80 13.91 -2.33
N ARG A 66 -13.81 12.77 -1.68
CA ARG A 66 -12.65 11.90 -1.61
C ARG A 66 -12.94 10.64 -2.38
N LYS A 67 -12.00 10.25 -3.22
CA LYS A 67 -12.19 9.07 -4.06
C LYS A 67 -10.96 8.20 -4.01
N VAL A 68 -11.18 6.90 -4.12
CA VAL A 68 -10.07 5.96 -4.28
C VAL A 68 -9.49 6.17 -5.66
N VAL A 69 -8.20 6.46 -5.73
CA VAL A 69 -7.53 6.69 -7.01
C VAL A 69 -6.55 5.59 -7.35
N GLU A 70 -6.16 4.78 -6.39
CA GLU A 70 -5.25 3.68 -6.69
C GLU A 70 -5.40 2.57 -5.66
N ILE A 71 -5.42 1.34 -6.13
CA ILE A 71 -5.33 0.15 -5.27
C ILE A 71 -4.13 -0.64 -5.79
N THR A 72 -3.13 -0.82 -4.93
CA THR A 72 -1.85 -1.38 -5.33
C THR A 72 -1.45 -2.50 -4.38
N GLU A 73 -0.98 -3.58 -4.94
CA GLU A 73 -0.48 -4.72 -4.17
C GLU A 73 1.00 -4.59 -3.90
N LEU A 74 1.43 -4.98 -2.69
CA LEU A 74 2.84 -5.17 -2.39
C LEU A 74 3.09 -6.66 -2.46
N TYR A 75 3.82 -7.11 -3.45
CA TYR A 75 3.91 -8.56 -3.65
C TYR A 75 5.29 -9.14 -3.36
N GLY A 76 6.19 -8.37 -2.83
CA GLY A 76 7.46 -8.90 -2.39
C GLY A 76 8.60 -7.94 -2.58
N MET A 77 9.80 -8.46 -2.57
CA MET A 77 11.02 -7.68 -2.71
C MET A 77 11.79 -8.16 -3.91
N GLU A 78 12.44 -7.23 -4.59
CA GLU A 78 13.32 -7.57 -5.71
C GLU A 78 14.43 -6.55 -5.76
N ASN A 79 15.68 -7.02 -5.76
CA ASN A 79 16.85 -6.15 -5.83
C ASN A 79 16.85 -5.06 -4.74
N GLY A 80 16.39 -5.43 -3.56
CA GLY A 80 16.40 -4.52 -2.42
C GLY A 80 15.25 -3.54 -2.37
N ALA A 81 14.33 -3.61 -3.33
CA ALA A 81 13.19 -2.69 -3.39
C ALA A 81 11.89 -3.46 -3.22
N ILE A 82 10.90 -2.79 -2.61
CA ILE A 82 9.57 -3.36 -2.49
C ILE A 82 8.89 -3.29 -3.86
N ARG A 83 8.32 -4.39 -4.28
CA ARG A 83 7.65 -4.47 -5.58
C ARG A 83 6.18 -4.12 -5.45
N LEU A 84 5.72 -3.22 -6.28
CA LEU A 84 4.35 -2.74 -6.30
C LEU A 84 3.68 -3.14 -7.60
N SER A 85 2.42 -3.52 -7.50
CA SER A 85 1.62 -3.86 -8.68
C SER A 85 0.28 -3.15 -8.58
N PRO A 86 0.07 -2.09 -9.35
CA PRO A 86 -1.23 -1.42 -9.33
C PRO A 86 -2.30 -2.35 -9.89
N LEU A 87 -3.37 -2.52 -9.13
CA LEU A 87 -4.48 -3.37 -9.54
C LEU A 87 -5.61 -2.53 -10.13
N PHE A 88 -5.83 -1.33 -9.59
CA PHE A 88 -6.85 -0.41 -10.07
C PHE A 88 -6.29 1.00 -10.06
N LEU A 89 -6.60 1.76 -11.09
CA LEU A 89 -6.21 3.16 -11.18
C LEU A 89 -7.42 3.98 -11.59
N TYR A 90 -7.52 5.17 -10.99
CA TYR A 90 -8.59 6.10 -11.34
C TYR A 90 -8.26 6.71 -12.71
N ARG A 91 -9.22 6.64 -13.60
CA ARG A 91 -9.05 7.20 -14.92
C ARG A 91 -10.28 8.02 -15.28
N SER A 92 -10.04 9.17 -15.88
CA SER A 92 -11.13 9.99 -16.38
C SER A 92 -10.82 10.37 -17.81
N SER A 93 -11.83 10.41 -18.62
CA SER A 93 -11.68 10.92 -19.97
C SER A 93 -12.35 12.28 -20.05
N GLU A 94 -12.01 12.98 -21.14
CA GLU A 94 -12.49 14.32 -21.33
C GLU A 94 -14.01 14.32 -21.30
N GLY A 95 -14.58 15.19 -20.46
CA GLY A 95 -16.01 15.32 -20.38
C GLY A 95 -16.72 14.30 -19.51
N ASP A 96 -15.99 13.33 -18.97
CA ASP A 96 -16.59 12.30 -18.17
C ASP A 96 -16.14 12.36 -16.73
N ALA A 97 -17.02 11.92 -15.82
CA ALA A 97 -16.59 11.65 -14.47
C ALA A 97 -15.65 10.44 -14.52
N GLY A 98 -14.56 10.51 -13.78
CA GLY A 98 -13.64 9.40 -13.76
C GLY A 98 -14.16 8.23 -12.94
N GLN A 99 -13.51 7.11 -13.09
CA GLN A 99 -13.83 5.94 -12.32
C GLN A 99 -12.60 5.08 -12.12
N LEU A 100 -12.67 4.26 -11.10
CA LEU A 100 -11.60 3.32 -10.79
C LEU A 100 -11.66 2.18 -11.80
N THR A 101 -10.56 1.94 -12.49
CA THR A 101 -10.51 1.00 -13.60
C THR A 101 -9.45 -0.06 -13.34
N ALA A 102 -9.78 -1.31 -13.59
CA ALA A 102 -8.82 -2.40 -13.45
C ALA A 102 -7.68 -2.23 -14.44
N THR A 103 -6.46 -2.50 -13.97
CA THR A 103 -5.27 -2.39 -14.81
C THR A 103 -5.04 -3.62 -15.66
N GLY A 104 -5.68 -4.73 -15.30
CA GLY A 104 -5.38 -6.01 -15.93
C GLY A 104 -4.42 -6.85 -15.13
N ASN A 105 -3.75 -6.27 -14.14
CA ASN A 105 -2.89 -7.03 -13.25
C ASN A 105 -3.73 -7.84 -12.28
N THR A 106 -3.22 -8.99 -11.88
CA THR A 106 -3.89 -9.82 -10.89
C THR A 106 -3.01 -9.94 -9.67
N LEU A 107 -3.58 -10.40 -8.58
CA LEU A 107 -2.84 -10.56 -7.34
C LEU A 107 -1.71 -11.56 -7.51
N HIS A 108 -0.55 -11.18 -7.01
CA HIS A 108 0.64 -12.03 -7.07
C HIS A 108 0.94 -12.73 -5.76
N THR A 109 0.50 -12.14 -4.66
CA THR A 109 1.00 -12.57 -3.37
C THR A 109 0.43 -13.90 -2.97
N ARG A 110 1.28 -14.70 -2.36
CA ARG A 110 0.88 -15.97 -1.77
C ARG A 110 1.29 -16.00 -0.31
N LYS A 111 1.49 -14.84 0.26
CA LYS A 111 2.00 -14.74 1.61
C LYS A 111 1.14 -15.47 2.62
N HIS A 112 -0.17 -15.51 2.37
CA HIS A 112 -1.11 -16.08 3.31
C HIS A 112 -1.78 -17.34 2.81
N GLN A 113 -1.29 -17.93 1.76
CA GLN A 113 -1.86 -19.17 1.27
C GLN A 113 -1.45 -20.30 2.18
N ARG A 114 -2.35 -21.22 2.37
CA ARG A 114 -2.12 -22.38 3.20
C ARG A 114 -1.95 -23.61 2.35
#